data_06e6cbb65305b6f346eae855f7e1346c
#
_entry.id   06e6cbb65305b6f346eae855f7e1346c
#
_cell.length_a   1.000
_cell.length_b   1.000
_cell.length_c   1.000
_cell.angle_alpha   90.00
_cell.angle_beta   90.00
_cell.angle_gamma   90.00
#
_symmetry.space_group_name_H-M   'P 1'
#
loop_
_entity.id
_entity.type
_entity.pdbx_description
1 polymer ?
#
loop_
_entity_poly.entity_id
_entity_poly.type
_entity_poly.pdbx_seq_one_letter_code
_entity_poly.pdbx_strand_id
1 'polypeptide(L)'
;AYAAKFGPLGVIHFDAHSDLWADDDMDRIDHGTFMYKAVKTGLVDPKRSVQIGIRTHCDDYLGIEYIDARTVHEKGHAWTVARAKDIVGQGATYVTFDIDALDPAYAPGTGTPVWGGLHSWQASAMLRDLAGIDMVGGDIVEVSPPYDTTGATAIAGAHVAYDLICLYHWARTMR
;
A
#
# COMPACT_ATOMS: atom_id res chain seq x y z
N ALA A 1 -7.18 11.17 11.47
CA ALA A 1 -8.43 10.70 12.11
C ALA A 1 -8.25 9.34 12.77
N TYR A 2 -7.83 8.27 12.02
CA TYR A 2 -7.72 6.91 12.56
C TYR A 2 -6.72 6.79 13.71
N ALA A 3 -5.52 7.33 13.58
CA ALA A 3 -4.51 7.30 14.63
C ALA A 3 -4.95 7.99 15.93
N ALA A 4 -5.79 9.02 15.85
CA ALA A 4 -6.39 9.65 17.03
C ALA A 4 -7.36 8.72 17.78
N LYS A 5 -7.94 7.74 17.07
CA LYS A 5 -8.90 6.78 17.68
C LYS A 5 -8.22 5.49 18.14
N PHE A 6 -7.24 5.00 17.39
CA PHE A 6 -6.66 3.66 17.58
C PHE A 6 -5.20 3.68 18.07
N GLY A 7 -4.59 4.87 18.23
CA GLY A 7 -3.15 5.02 18.41
C GLY A 7 -2.39 4.87 17.09
N PRO A 8 -1.05 4.81 17.13
CA PRO A 8 -0.23 4.60 15.94
C PRO A 8 -0.66 3.35 15.17
N LEU A 9 -0.88 3.50 13.86
CA LEU A 9 -1.41 2.43 13.01
C LEU A 9 -0.29 1.58 12.43
N GLY A 10 -0.52 0.29 12.27
CA GLY A 10 0.19 -0.49 11.26
C GLY A 10 -0.28 -0.07 9.87
N VAL A 11 0.62 -0.12 8.89
CA VAL A 11 0.29 0.21 7.49
C VAL A 11 0.76 -0.90 6.57
N ILE A 12 -0.11 -1.33 5.66
CA ILE A 12 0.27 -2.10 4.48
C ILE A 12 0.16 -1.15 3.29
N HIS A 13 1.30 -0.80 2.71
CA HIS A 13 1.43 0.15 1.62
C HIS A 13 1.86 -0.56 0.34
N PHE A 14 0.97 -0.66 -0.63
CA PHE A 14 1.27 -1.15 -1.97
C PHE A 14 1.66 0.03 -2.84
N ASP A 15 2.86 0.03 -3.41
CA ASP A 15 3.40 1.15 -4.17
C ASP A 15 4.67 0.76 -4.94
N ALA A 16 4.99 1.49 -5.99
CA ALA A 16 6.32 1.46 -6.60
C ALA A 16 7.33 2.30 -5.81
N HIS A 17 6.83 3.29 -5.06
CA HIS A 17 7.59 4.30 -4.33
C HIS A 17 7.46 4.10 -2.81
N SER A 18 8.44 4.56 -2.06
CA SER A 18 8.38 4.44 -0.60
C SER A 18 7.57 5.57 0.07
N ASP A 19 7.51 6.74 -0.58
CA ASP A 19 6.93 7.97 -0.05
C ASP A 19 7.53 8.40 1.31
N LEU A 20 8.77 7.97 1.52
CA LEU A 20 9.56 8.22 2.73
C LEU A 20 10.66 9.27 2.49
N TRP A 21 10.59 10.03 1.40
CA TRP A 21 11.58 11.07 1.15
C TRP A 21 11.51 12.13 2.23
N ALA A 22 12.69 12.41 2.82
CA ALA A 22 12.81 13.38 3.89
C ALA A 22 12.44 14.79 3.41
N ASP A 23 11.69 15.52 4.22
CA ASP A 23 11.30 16.90 3.99
C ASP A 23 11.31 17.66 5.32
N ASP A 24 12.05 18.76 5.36
CA ASP A 24 12.18 19.59 6.56
C ASP A 24 10.93 20.46 6.82
N ASP A 25 10.12 20.71 5.79
CA ASP A 25 8.84 21.41 5.92
C ASP A 25 7.74 20.44 6.34
N MET A 26 7.54 20.28 7.64
CA MET A 26 6.54 19.36 8.19
C MET A 26 5.07 19.77 7.93
N ASP A 27 4.83 21.02 7.55
CA ASP A 27 3.48 21.52 7.24
C ASP A 27 3.08 21.23 5.79
N ARG A 28 4.05 21.11 4.89
CA ARG A 28 3.82 20.73 3.50
C ARG A 28 3.68 19.21 3.40
N ILE A 29 2.60 18.72 2.81
CA ILE A 29 2.41 17.31 2.50
C ILE A 29 2.34 17.17 0.99
N ASP A 30 3.13 16.29 0.44
CA ASP A 30 3.10 15.90 -0.97
C ASP A 30 3.19 14.37 -1.15
N HIS A 31 3.09 13.92 -2.40
CA HIS A 31 2.99 12.52 -2.77
C HIS A 31 4.17 11.68 -2.25
N GLY A 32 5.40 12.17 -2.36
CA GLY A 32 6.60 11.42 -1.98
C GLY A 32 7.00 11.55 -0.50
N THR A 33 6.28 12.34 0.31
CA THR A 33 6.69 12.67 1.69
C THR A 33 5.67 12.31 2.76
N PHE A 34 4.44 11.92 2.36
CA PHE A 34 3.36 11.72 3.34
C PHE A 34 3.67 10.60 4.33
N MET A 35 4.27 9.51 3.89
CA MET A 35 4.63 8.39 4.76
C MET A 35 5.77 8.78 5.73
N TYR A 36 6.77 9.52 5.24
CA TYR A 36 7.82 10.10 6.09
C TYR A 36 7.21 10.90 7.25
N LYS A 37 6.29 11.81 6.94
CA LYS A 37 5.64 12.67 7.94
C LYS A 37 4.73 11.89 8.88
N ALA A 38 4.01 10.90 8.37
CA ALA A 38 3.15 10.04 9.18
C ALA A 38 3.97 9.25 10.23
N VAL A 39 5.15 8.75 9.86
CA VAL A 39 6.08 8.09 10.80
C VAL A 39 6.65 9.11 11.80
N LYS A 40 7.18 10.24 11.31
CA LYS A 40 7.81 11.26 12.17
C LYS A 40 6.86 11.88 13.19
N THR A 41 5.58 12.00 12.84
CA THR A 41 4.53 12.51 13.74
C THR A 41 3.89 11.43 14.62
N GLY A 42 4.30 10.17 14.52
CA GLY A 42 3.80 9.07 15.34
C GLY A 42 2.38 8.61 14.97
N LEU A 43 1.90 8.92 13.75
CA LEU A 43 0.63 8.41 13.25
C LEU A 43 0.74 6.96 12.77
N VAL A 44 1.93 6.56 12.34
CA VAL A 44 2.27 5.22 11.84
C VAL A 44 3.33 4.60 12.75
N ASP A 45 3.12 3.34 13.14
CA ASP A 45 4.13 2.51 13.79
C ASP A 45 4.98 1.80 12.72
N PRO A 46 6.24 2.20 12.51
CA PRO A 46 7.07 1.61 11.48
C PRO A 46 7.36 0.14 11.70
N LYS A 47 7.36 -0.34 12.95
CA LYS A 47 7.61 -1.76 13.27
C LYS A 47 6.42 -2.66 12.95
N ARG A 48 5.26 -2.06 12.74
CA ARG A 48 4.02 -2.73 12.35
C ARG A 48 3.57 -2.31 10.95
N SER A 49 4.53 -1.87 10.12
CA SER A 49 4.24 -1.42 8.77
C SER A 49 5.12 -2.11 7.75
N VAL A 50 4.57 -2.34 6.57
CA VAL A 50 5.26 -2.97 5.44
C VAL A 50 4.89 -2.28 4.14
N GLN A 51 5.88 -2.10 3.28
CA GLN A 51 5.71 -1.60 1.92
C GLN A 51 5.91 -2.75 0.92
N ILE A 52 5.04 -2.86 -0.08
CA ILE A 52 4.98 -3.99 -1.02
C ILE A 52 4.99 -3.47 -2.46
N GLY A 53 5.92 -3.94 -3.28
CA GLY A 53 6.02 -3.58 -4.68
C GLY A 53 7.07 -2.51 -4.98
N ILE A 54 7.79 -2.05 -3.96
CA ILE A 54 8.79 -1.00 -4.07
C ILE A 54 9.85 -1.37 -5.13
N ARG A 55 10.17 -0.41 -5.99
CA ARG A 55 11.22 -0.57 -7.01
C ARG A 55 11.90 0.73 -7.40
N THR A 56 11.69 1.76 -6.59
CA THR A 56 12.43 3.02 -6.64
C THR A 56 13.37 3.13 -5.45
N HIS A 57 14.36 4.04 -5.56
CA HIS A 57 15.34 4.23 -4.51
C HIS A 57 14.75 4.99 -3.31
N CYS A 58 15.13 4.57 -2.11
CA CYS A 58 14.84 5.26 -0.86
C CYS A 58 16.08 5.15 0.04
N ASP A 59 16.53 6.28 0.58
CA ASP A 59 17.73 6.33 1.43
C ASP A 59 17.50 5.72 2.82
N ASP A 60 16.31 5.93 3.39
CA ASP A 60 15.96 5.47 4.75
C ASP A 60 14.48 5.08 4.83
N TYR A 61 14.21 3.83 5.12
CA TYR A 61 12.86 3.30 5.32
C TYR A 61 12.29 3.56 6.73
N LEU A 62 13.01 4.29 7.58
CA LEU A 62 12.58 4.66 8.94
C LEU A 62 12.16 3.48 9.83
N GLY A 63 12.65 2.28 9.54
CA GLY A 63 12.30 1.06 10.26
C GLY A 63 11.06 0.34 9.72
N ILE A 64 10.45 0.81 8.66
CA ILE A 64 9.42 0.06 7.90
C ILE A 64 10.12 -1.05 7.11
N GLU A 65 9.57 -2.25 7.15
CA GLU A 65 10.01 -3.33 6.26
C GLU A 65 9.47 -3.11 4.84
N TYR A 66 10.29 -3.38 3.83
CA TYR A 66 9.84 -3.35 2.46
C TYR A 66 10.05 -4.69 1.76
N ILE A 67 9.11 -5.05 0.91
CA ILE A 67 9.14 -6.21 0.04
C ILE A 67 9.11 -5.67 -1.38
N ASP A 68 10.26 -5.62 -2.03
CA ASP A 68 10.35 -5.12 -3.39
C ASP A 68 9.58 -5.99 -4.39
N ALA A 69 9.25 -5.43 -5.55
CA ALA A 69 8.49 -6.12 -6.57
C ALA A 69 9.18 -7.42 -7.03
N ARG A 70 10.51 -7.42 -7.12
CA ARG A 70 11.28 -8.61 -7.48
C ARG A 70 11.11 -9.72 -6.45
N THR A 71 11.18 -9.40 -5.17
CA THR A 71 10.94 -10.36 -4.07
C THR A 71 9.53 -10.92 -4.13
N VAL A 72 8.51 -10.09 -4.44
CA VAL A 72 7.13 -10.58 -4.65
C VAL A 72 7.06 -11.58 -5.80
N HIS A 73 7.75 -11.31 -6.92
CA HIS A 73 7.80 -12.24 -8.05
C HIS A 73 8.52 -13.56 -7.71
N GLU A 74 9.62 -13.48 -6.98
CA GLU A 74 10.45 -14.66 -6.64
C GLU A 74 9.83 -15.52 -5.53
N LYS A 75 9.22 -14.90 -4.51
CA LYS A 75 8.64 -15.60 -3.34
C LYS A 75 7.16 -15.94 -3.48
N GLY A 76 6.47 -15.19 -4.32
CA GLY A 76 5.04 -15.34 -4.56
C GLY A 76 4.14 -14.59 -3.57
N HIS A 77 2.89 -14.38 -3.98
CA HIS A 77 1.90 -13.61 -3.22
C HIS A 77 1.60 -14.20 -1.84
N ALA A 78 1.53 -15.53 -1.72
CA ALA A 78 1.20 -16.17 -0.44
C ALA A 78 2.27 -15.92 0.64
N TRP A 79 3.57 -15.98 0.28
CA TRP A 79 4.66 -15.64 1.17
C TRP A 79 4.60 -14.16 1.55
N THR A 80 4.37 -13.28 0.58
CA THR A 80 4.27 -11.83 0.80
C THR A 80 3.17 -11.49 1.80
N VAL A 81 1.98 -12.08 1.64
CA VAL A 81 0.85 -11.87 2.55
C VAL A 81 1.13 -12.42 3.94
N ALA A 82 1.70 -13.63 4.04
CA ALA A 82 2.07 -14.19 5.33
C ALA A 82 3.04 -13.26 6.08
N ARG A 83 4.06 -12.74 5.37
CA ARG A 83 5.01 -11.79 5.94
C ARG A 83 4.35 -10.48 6.35
N ALA A 84 3.47 -9.92 5.53
CA ALA A 84 2.73 -8.70 5.86
C ALA A 84 1.85 -8.88 7.11
N LYS A 85 1.15 -10.01 7.22
CA LYS A 85 0.35 -10.33 8.42
C LYS A 85 1.18 -10.46 9.67
N ASP A 86 2.36 -11.10 9.59
CA ASP A 86 3.29 -11.23 10.73
C ASP A 86 3.73 -9.85 11.22
N ILE A 87 4.01 -8.91 10.30
CA ILE A 87 4.47 -7.56 10.64
C ILE A 87 3.37 -6.74 11.29
N VAL A 88 2.19 -6.66 10.67
CA VAL A 88 1.09 -5.83 11.20
C VAL A 88 0.47 -6.42 12.47
N GLY A 89 0.53 -7.73 12.62
CA GLY A 89 -0.02 -8.46 13.76
C GLY A 89 -1.53 -8.29 13.88
N GLN A 90 -2.02 -8.21 15.12
CA GLN A 90 -3.46 -8.10 15.44
C GLN A 90 -3.91 -6.65 15.70
N GLY A 91 -3.03 -5.67 15.52
CA GLY A 91 -3.36 -4.28 15.80
C GLY A 91 -4.03 -3.57 14.63
N ALA A 92 -4.66 -2.42 14.94
CA ALA A 92 -5.31 -1.58 13.95
C ALA A 92 -4.39 -1.27 12.77
N THR A 93 -4.84 -1.63 11.56
CA THR A 93 -4.05 -1.58 10.33
C THR A 93 -4.78 -0.79 9.25
N TYR A 94 -4.07 0.12 8.61
CA TYR A 94 -4.53 0.85 7.42
C TYR A 94 -3.92 0.24 6.17
N VAL A 95 -4.71 0.08 5.11
CA VAL A 95 -4.23 -0.44 3.83
C VAL A 95 -4.33 0.67 2.80
N THR A 96 -3.20 1.13 2.27
CA THR A 96 -3.16 2.08 1.17
C THR A 96 -2.62 1.39 -0.08
N PHE A 97 -3.24 1.66 -1.21
CA PHE A 97 -2.88 1.06 -2.48
C PHE A 97 -2.67 2.15 -3.52
N ASP A 98 -1.40 2.43 -3.83
CA ASP A 98 -1.07 3.20 -5.02
C ASP A 98 -1.23 2.32 -6.25
N ILE A 99 -1.93 2.83 -7.27
CA ILE A 99 -2.20 2.05 -8.47
C ILE A 99 -0.92 1.73 -9.25
N ASP A 100 0.14 2.50 -9.06
CA ASP A 100 1.43 2.27 -9.70
C ASP A 100 2.24 1.13 -9.07
N ALA A 101 1.77 0.55 -7.95
CA ALA A 101 2.25 -0.76 -7.48
C ALA A 101 2.12 -1.81 -8.59
N LEU A 102 1.06 -1.70 -9.42
CA LEU A 102 0.90 -2.53 -10.60
C LEU A 102 1.92 -2.17 -11.68
N ASP A 103 2.29 -3.17 -12.49
CA ASP A 103 3.09 -2.91 -13.68
C ASP A 103 2.30 -2.03 -14.68
N PRO A 104 2.95 -1.08 -15.38
CA PRO A 104 2.31 -0.24 -16.39
C PRO A 104 1.61 -1.01 -17.52
N ALA A 105 1.94 -2.29 -17.70
CA ALA A 105 1.20 -3.17 -18.62
C ALA A 105 -0.26 -3.40 -18.18
N TYR A 106 -0.58 -3.24 -16.90
CA TYR A 106 -1.91 -3.41 -16.31
C TYR A 106 -2.55 -2.07 -15.91
N ALA A 107 -1.73 -1.11 -15.46
CA ALA A 107 -2.18 0.18 -14.97
C ALA A 107 -1.33 1.33 -15.52
N PRO A 108 -1.44 1.65 -16.83
CA PRO A 108 -0.68 2.74 -17.44
C PRO A 108 -1.15 4.14 -17.04
N GLY A 109 -2.38 4.28 -16.53
CA GLY A 109 -3.02 5.56 -16.23
C GLY A 109 -2.68 6.08 -14.83
N THR A 110 -1.41 6.33 -14.57
CA THR A 110 -0.87 6.92 -13.35
C THR A 110 0.18 7.98 -13.66
N GLY A 111 0.54 8.80 -12.68
CA GLY A 111 1.47 9.91 -12.85
C GLY A 111 2.94 9.47 -12.95
N THR A 112 3.32 8.46 -12.21
CA THR A 112 4.72 8.04 -12.02
C THR A 112 4.92 6.53 -12.23
N PRO A 113 4.57 5.99 -13.43
CA PRO A 113 4.66 4.56 -13.67
C PRO A 113 6.11 4.07 -13.67
N VAL A 114 6.35 2.91 -13.06
CA VAL A 114 7.66 2.25 -13.01
C VAL A 114 7.54 0.81 -13.50
N TRP A 115 8.43 0.34 -14.36
CA TRP A 115 8.44 -1.02 -14.87
C TRP A 115 8.81 -2.06 -13.80
N GLY A 116 8.41 -3.32 -14.05
CA GLY A 116 8.69 -4.44 -13.16
C GLY A 116 7.74 -4.52 -11.97
N GLY A 117 6.54 -3.95 -12.11
CA GLY A 117 5.52 -3.91 -11.09
C GLY A 117 4.78 -5.23 -10.89
N LEU A 118 3.81 -5.20 -9.99
CA LEU A 118 2.98 -6.35 -9.66
C LEU A 118 2.05 -6.70 -10.82
N HIS A 119 1.81 -7.98 -11.01
CA HIS A 119 0.75 -8.44 -11.91
C HIS A 119 -0.63 -8.21 -11.25
N SER A 120 -1.64 -7.89 -12.05
CA SER A 120 -2.99 -7.63 -11.55
C SER A 120 -3.57 -8.78 -10.73
N TRP A 121 -3.32 -10.05 -11.13
CA TRP A 121 -3.76 -11.21 -10.37
C TRP A 121 -3.05 -11.37 -9.03
N GLN A 122 -1.75 -11.00 -8.94
CA GLN A 122 -0.99 -11.04 -7.68
C GLN A 122 -1.56 -10.04 -6.68
N ALA A 123 -1.84 -8.81 -7.14
CA ALA A 123 -2.43 -7.76 -6.30
C ALA A 123 -3.80 -8.19 -5.77
N SER A 124 -4.68 -8.69 -6.65
CA SER A 124 -6.01 -9.18 -6.25
C SER A 124 -5.91 -10.37 -5.28
N ALA A 125 -5.01 -11.32 -5.51
CA ALA A 125 -4.79 -12.45 -4.60
C ALA A 125 -4.29 -11.95 -3.23
N MET A 126 -3.31 -11.05 -3.20
CA MET A 126 -2.78 -10.50 -1.95
C MET A 126 -3.84 -9.76 -1.14
N LEU A 127 -4.64 -8.89 -1.77
CA LEU A 127 -5.71 -8.16 -1.06
C LEU A 127 -6.72 -9.11 -0.41
N ARG A 128 -7.15 -10.15 -1.11
CA ARG A 128 -8.08 -11.14 -0.57
C ARG A 128 -7.49 -11.99 0.54
N ASP A 129 -6.23 -12.39 0.38
CA ASP A 129 -5.51 -13.20 1.36
C ASP A 129 -5.13 -12.41 2.62
N LEU A 130 -5.21 -11.08 2.62
CA LEU A 130 -5.10 -10.24 3.82
C LEU A 130 -6.28 -10.41 4.80
N ALA A 131 -7.35 -11.12 4.44
CA ALA A 131 -8.44 -11.42 5.35
C ALA A 131 -7.91 -11.96 6.69
N GLY A 132 -8.36 -11.39 7.81
CA GLY A 132 -7.87 -11.71 9.16
C GLY A 132 -7.10 -10.61 9.85
N ILE A 133 -6.61 -9.58 9.15
CA ILE A 133 -6.03 -8.39 9.77
C ILE A 133 -7.11 -7.50 10.37
N ASP A 134 -6.73 -6.63 11.34
CA ASP A 134 -7.61 -5.59 11.87
C ASP A 134 -7.62 -4.35 10.97
N MET A 135 -8.16 -4.48 9.78
CA MET A 135 -8.29 -3.34 8.88
C MET A 135 -9.29 -2.32 9.42
N VAL A 136 -8.80 -1.12 9.70
CA VAL A 136 -9.61 0.00 10.21
C VAL A 136 -9.97 1.03 9.15
N GLY A 137 -9.29 1.02 8.02
CA GLY A 137 -9.52 1.89 6.87
C GLY A 137 -8.58 1.55 5.72
N GLY A 138 -8.83 2.16 4.57
CA GLY A 138 -7.96 2.03 3.41
C GLY A 138 -8.33 3.03 2.33
N ASP A 139 -7.47 3.15 1.36
CA ASP A 139 -7.67 3.96 0.16
C ASP A 139 -7.01 3.35 -1.06
N ILE A 140 -7.33 3.92 -2.19
CA ILE A 140 -6.63 3.72 -3.46
C ILE A 140 -6.32 5.09 -4.05
N VAL A 141 -5.08 5.29 -4.50
CA VAL A 141 -4.58 6.58 -4.94
C VAL A 141 -3.90 6.50 -6.31
N GLU A 142 -3.54 7.64 -6.85
CA GLU A 142 -2.77 7.84 -8.09
C GLU A 142 -3.42 7.31 -9.38
N VAL A 143 -4.71 6.95 -9.37
CA VAL A 143 -5.44 6.71 -10.63
C VAL A 143 -5.59 8.04 -11.36
N SER A 144 -4.99 8.16 -12.53
CA SER A 144 -4.99 9.38 -13.35
C SER A 144 -5.69 9.16 -14.69
N PRO A 145 -7.02 9.44 -14.77
CA PRO A 145 -7.79 9.21 -15.99
C PRO A 145 -7.24 9.89 -17.27
N PRO A 146 -6.60 11.08 -17.20
CA PRO A 146 -6.01 11.68 -18.39
C PRO A 146 -4.91 10.85 -19.06
N TYR A 147 -4.26 9.95 -18.31
CA TYR A 147 -3.23 9.04 -18.83
C TYR A 147 -3.77 7.64 -19.16
N ASP A 148 -5.04 7.35 -18.82
CA ASP A 148 -5.66 6.04 -18.99
C ASP A 148 -6.47 5.98 -20.31
N THR A 149 -5.78 5.80 -21.43
CA THR A 149 -6.39 5.82 -22.76
C THR A 149 -7.38 4.68 -23.01
N THR A 150 -7.31 3.60 -22.22
CA THR A 150 -8.15 2.40 -22.40
C THR A 150 -9.19 2.21 -21.29
N GLY A 151 -9.09 2.97 -20.19
CA GLY A 151 -9.89 2.74 -19.00
C GLY A 151 -9.41 1.55 -18.14
N ALA A 152 -8.32 0.89 -18.51
CA ALA A 152 -7.82 -0.29 -17.82
C ALA A 152 -7.41 0.01 -16.38
N THR A 153 -6.77 1.16 -16.15
CA THR A 153 -6.34 1.59 -14.82
C THR A 153 -7.54 1.94 -13.93
N ALA A 154 -8.54 2.62 -14.47
CA ALA A 154 -9.78 2.92 -13.75
C ALA A 154 -10.52 1.63 -13.36
N ILE A 155 -10.55 0.62 -14.25
CA ILE A 155 -11.11 -0.70 -13.94
C ILE A 155 -10.30 -1.39 -12.84
N ALA A 156 -8.96 -1.38 -12.92
CA ALA A 156 -8.09 -1.95 -11.89
C ALA A 156 -8.35 -1.26 -10.54
N GLY A 157 -8.41 0.07 -10.52
CA GLY A 157 -8.73 0.87 -9.35
C GLY A 157 -10.07 0.51 -8.71
N ALA A 158 -11.11 0.34 -9.53
CA ALA A 158 -12.43 -0.07 -9.05
C ALA A 158 -12.41 -1.48 -8.42
N HIS A 159 -11.64 -2.42 -8.98
CA HIS A 159 -11.46 -3.76 -8.40
C HIS A 159 -10.70 -3.71 -7.08
N VAL A 160 -9.61 -2.94 -6.99
CA VAL A 160 -8.89 -2.75 -5.73
C VAL A 160 -9.81 -2.14 -4.67
N ALA A 161 -10.55 -1.08 -4.99
CA ALA A 161 -11.52 -0.48 -4.08
C ALA A 161 -12.57 -1.49 -3.59
N TYR A 162 -13.08 -2.32 -4.47
CA TYR A 162 -14.02 -3.39 -4.12
C TYR A 162 -13.41 -4.41 -3.16
N ASP A 163 -12.20 -4.91 -3.45
CA ASP A 163 -11.49 -5.85 -2.59
C ASP A 163 -11.19 -5.22 -1.20
N LEU A 164 -10.82 -3.93 -1.12
CA LEU A 164 -10.63 -3.21 0.14
C LEU A 164 -11.94 -3.07 0.94
N ILE A 165 -13.07 -2.79 0.28
CA ILE A 165 -14.39 -2.74 0.94
C ILE A 165 -14.76 -4.10 1.53
N CYS A 166 -14.54 -5.18 0.76
CA CYS A 166 -14.78 -6.54 1.23
C CYS A 166 -13.89 -6.89 2.43
N LEU A 167 -12.60 -6.55 2.37
CA LEU A 167 -11.65 -6.78 3.44
C LEU A 167 -12.03 -6.01 4.72
N TYR A 168 -12.41 -4.75 4.57
CA TYR A 168 -12.90 -3.93 5.69
C TYR A 168 -14.18 -4.51 6.31
N HIS A 169 -15.15 -4.89 5.47
CA HIS A 169 -16.38 -5.54 5.94
C HIS A 169 -16.08 -6.82 6.72
N TRP A 170 -15.24 -7.69 6.17
CA TRP A 170 -14.82 -8.91 6.84
C TRP A 170 -14.19 -8.62 8.21
N ALA A 171 -13.29 -7.64 8.28
CA ALA A 171 -12.63 -7.25 9.54
C ALA A 171 -13.61 -6.72 10.60
N ARG A 172 -14.78 -6.23 10.23
CA ARG A 172 -15.80 -5.70 11.16
C ARG A 172 -16.88 -6.70 11.55
N THR A 173 -17.09 -7.74 10.74
CA THR A 173 -18.25 -8.65 10.92
C THR A 173 -17.86 -10.08 11.28
N MET A 174 -16.65 -10.52 10.93
CA MET A 174 -16.23 -11.91 11.05
C MET A 174 -15.20 -12.16 12.18
N ARG A 175 -15.00 -11.19 13.06
CA ARG A 175 -14.14 -11.28 14.25
C ARG A 175 -14.89 -11.79 15.47
#